data_4fb91ecd1d9a82a0196302d00d036c37
#
_entry.id   4fb91ecd1d9a82a0196302d00d036c37
#
_cell.length_a   1.000
_cell.length_b   1.000
_cell.length_c   1.000
_cell.angle_alpha   90.00
_cell.angle_beta   90.00
_cell.angle_gamma   90.00
#
_symmetry.space_group_name_H-M   'P 1'
#
loop_
_entity.id
_entity.type
_entity.pdbx_description
1 polymer ?
#
loop_
_entity_poly.entity_id
_entity_poly.type
_entity_poly.pdbx_seq_one_letter_code
_entity_poly.pdbx_strand_id
1 'polypeptide(L)'
;ISGSLGISNMYFWRGQDISNGGAQVFGSLDYSHSSGLYAGVWGSSETDTTEYDLYVGYGGALGDLSYDLSYISYNYPNDTESDLQEVILSLGYAGFSAAGYFGVGDYGHGSDSTDNKDNYFTVGYSYDKYSVLVGTWDRDEDDTNYTHVDLGYALTDNLSFTGSKIVDADDGSEG
;
A
#
# COMPACT_ATOMS: atom_id res chain seq x y z
N ILE A 1 13.04 -18.01 -2.53
CA ILE A 1 13.44 -16.63 -2.22
C ILE A 1 13.52 -15.87 -3.53
N SER A 2 12.90 -14.70 -3.60
CA SER A 2 12.95 -13.76 -4.72
C SER A 2 13.29 -12.37 -4.20
N GLY A 3 13.66 -11.46 -5.09
CA GLY A 3 13.92 -10.09 -4.76
C GLY A 3 13.56 -9.19 -5.93
N SER A 4 13.28 -7.93 -5.64
CA SER A 4 12.99 -6.89 -6.62
C SER A 4 13.82 -5.64 -6.37
N LEU A 5 13.99 -4.83 -7.41
CA LEU A 5 14.56 -3.49 -7.33
C LEU A 5 13.85 -2.62 -8.36
N GLY A 6 13.48 -1.43 -7.96
CA GLY A 6 12.78 -0.47 -8.82
C GLY A 6 13.17 0.97 -8.53
N ILE A 7 12.82 1.82 -9.48
CA ILE A 7 12.90 3.27 -9.36
C ILE A 7 11.61 3.88 -9.88
N SER A 8 11.17 4.96 -9.27
CA SER A 8 10.06 5.77 -9.76
C SER A 8 10.42 7.26 -9.70
N ASN A 9 9.72 8.07 -10.48
CA ASN A 9 9.93 9.53 -10.50
C ASN A 9 9.27 10.23 -9.31
N MET A 10 8.38 9.53 -8.60
CA MET A 10 7.74 9.98 -7.35
C MET A 10 7.17 8.77 -6.60
N TYR A 11 6.88 8.94 -5.31
CA TYR A 11 6.27 7.93 -4.48
C TYR A 11 4.78 8.23 -4.29
N PHE A 12 3.94 7.50 -5.01
CA PHE A 12 2.49 7.51 -4.77
C PHE A 12 2.12 6.50 -3.70
N TRP A 13 1.53 6.99 -2.63
CA TRP A 13 0.93 6.16 -1.60
C TRP A 13 -0.55 6.52 -1.44
N ARG A 14 -1.42 5.59 -1.81
CA ARG A 14 -2.89 5.73 -1.67
C ARG A 14 -3.42 7.04 -2.27
N GLY A 15 -2.98 7.36 -3.47
CA GLY A 15 -3.45 8.54 -4.20
C GLY A 15 -2.68 9.84 -3.97
N GLN A 16 -1.78 9.86 -2.99
CA GLN A 16 -0.96 11.04 -2.66
C GLN A 16 0.50 10.85 -3.08
N ASP A 17 1.14 11.93 -3.51
CA ASP A 17 2.59 12.01 -3.68
C ASP A 17 3.24 12.34 -2.33
N ILE A 18 3.78 11.31 -1.65
CA ILE A 18 4.47 11.48 -0.36
C ILE A 18 5.95 11.80 -0.52
N SER A 19 6.47 11.87 -1.75
CA SER A 19 7.86 12.22 -2.07
C SER A 19 8.05 13.68 -2.43
N ASN A 20 6.99 14.48 -2.45
CA ASN A 20 7.03 15.89 -2.90
C ASN A 20 7.72 16.05 -4.28
N GLY A 21 7.39 15.18 -5.24
CA GLY A 21 7.98 15.11 -6.57
C GLY A 21 9.39 14.53 -6.62
N GLY A 22 9.89 13.99 -5.51
CA GLY A 22 11.21 13.34 -5.43
C GLY A 22 11.18 11.91 -6.01
N ALA A 23 12.31 11.51 -6.62
CA ALA A 23 12.46 10.15 -7.11
C ALA A 23 12.63 9.16 -5.95
N GLN A 24 12.09 7.96 -6.13
CA GLN A 24 12.15 6.84 -5.18
C GLN A 24 13.02 5.71 -5.74
N VAL A 25 13.86 5.12 -4.91
CA VAL A 25 14.53 3.83 -5.15
C VAL A 25 13.99 2.85 -4.12
N PHE A 26 13.48 1.72 -4.57
CA PHE A 26 12.85 0.72 -3.69
C PHE A 26 13.21 -0.70 -4.09
N GLY A 27 13.02 -1.65 -3.17
CA GLY A 27 13.25 -3.05 -3.45
C GLY A 27 12.73 -3.96 -2.35
N SER A 28 12.63 -5.25 -2.65
CA SER A 28 12.17 -6.26 -1.70
C SER A 28 13.05 -7.50 -1.68
N LEU A 29 12.95 -8.24 -0.59
CA LEU A 29 13.42 -9.62 -0.47
C LEU A 29 12.28 -10.44 0.12
N ASP A 30 11.86 -11.48 -0.61
CA ASP A 30 10.66 -12.24 -0.34
C ASP A 30 10.96 -13.72 -0.18
N TYR A 31 10.37 -14.35 0.80
CA TYR A 31 10.30 -15.78 0.97
C TYR A 31 8.87 -16.27 0.80
N SER A 32 8.67 -17.27 -0.04
CA SER A 32 7.38 -17.96 -0.20
C SER A 32 7.52 -19.46 0.02
N HIS A 33 6.54 -20.05 0.67
CA HIS A 33 6.46 -21.49 0.92
C HIS A 33 5.29 -22.09 0.11
N SER A 34 5.42 -23.36 -0.28
CA SER A 34 4.40 -24.05 -1.09
C SER A 34 3.03 -24.21 -0.42
N SER A 35 2.94 -23.98 0.89
CA SER A 35 1.65 -23.96 1.61
C SER A 35 0.83 -22.68 1.38
N GLY A 36 1.41 -21.63 0.78
CA GLY A 36 0.83 -20.30 0.66
C GLY A 36 1.34 -19.29 1.69
N LEU A 37 2.11 -19.73 2.69
CA LEU A 37 2.76 -18.82 3.64
C LEU A 37 3.90 -18.05 2.95
N TYR A 38 4.02 -16.78 3.27
CA TYR A 38 5.12 -15.94 2.83
C TYR A 38 5.53 -14.91 3.90
N ALA A 39 6.73 -14.39 3.77
CA ALA A 39 7.23 -13.27 4.55
C ALA A 39 8.25 -12.50 3.73
N GLY A 40 8.43 -11.23 4.03
CA GLY A 40 9.42 -10.43 3.31
C GLY A 40 9.76 -9.14 4.03
N VAL A 41 10.71 -8.44 3.40
CA VAL A 41 11.06 -7.07 3.71
C VAL A 41 11.04 -6.26 2.42
N TRP A 42 10.46 -5.07 2.49
CA TRP A 42 10.56 -4.06 1.45
C TRP A 42 11.26 -2.83 2.04
N GLY A 43 11.90 -2.06 1.22
CA GLY A 43 12.55 -0.83 1.64
C GLY A 43 12.56 0.20 0.54
N SER A 44 12.54 1.46 0.93
CA SER A 44 12.48 2.62 0.04
C SER A 44 13.30 3.78 0.56
N SER A 45 13.89 4.51 -0.38
CA SER A 45 14.38 5.87 -0.10
C SER A 45 13.19 6.83 -0.10
N GLU A 46 13.18 7.74 0.86
CA GLU A 46 12.25 8.84 0.91
C GLU A 46 13.00 10.18 0.95
N THR A 47 12.28 11.31 0.85
CA THR A 47 12.92 12.63 0.75
C THR A 47 13.77 12.93 1.99
N ASP A 48 13.26 12.65 3.19
CA ASP A 48 13.88 13.00 4.46
C ASP A 48 14.16 11.79 5.37
N THR A 49 13.72 10.60 4.98
CA THR A 49 13.86 9.37 5.78
C THR A 49 14.08 8.14 4.87
N THR A 50 14.11 6.99 5.47
CA THR A 50 14.10 5.68 4.82
C THR A 50 12.92 4.92 5.38
N GLU A 51 12.17 4.25 4.53
CA GLU A 51 11.12 3.32 4.93
C GLU A 51 11.62 1.89 4.81
N TYR A 52 11.27 1.04 5.75
CA TYR A 52 11.34 -0.40 5.57
C TYR A 52 10.10 -1.07 6.18
N ASP A 53 9.56 -2.04 5.44
CA ASP A 53 8.38 -2.77 5.84
C ASP A 53 8.71 -4.22 6.08
N LEU A 54 8.15 -4.77 7.15
CA LEU A 54 8.20 -6.20 7.44
C LEU A 54 6.81 -6.78 7.29
N TYR A 55 6.67 -7.83 6.51
CA TYR A 55 5.38 -8.44 6.28
C TYR A 55 5.41 -9.97 6.35
N VAL A 56 4.28 -10.52 6.74
CA VAL A 56 4.00 -11.95 6.73
C VAL A 56 2.56 -12.17 6.29
N GLY A 57 2.32 -13.20 5.50
CA GLY A 57 0.97 -13.46 5.02
C GLY A 57 0.74 -14.89 4.58
N TYR A 58 -0.50 -15.14 4.22
CA TYR A 58 -0.97 -16.40 3.67
C TYR A 58 -1.91 -16.12 2.49
N GLY A 59 -1.52 -16.59 1.33
CA GLY A 59 -2.29 -16.44 0.10
C GLY A 59 -2.58 -17.77 -0.57
N GLY A 60 -3.63 -17.78 -1.38
CA GLY A 60 -4.03 -18.96 -2.12
C GLY A 60 -5.13 -18.69 -3.14
N ALA A 61 -5.68 -19.77 -3.68
CA ALA A 61 -6.81 -19.70 -4.62
C ALA A 61 -7.82 -20.80 -4.35
N LEU A 62 -9.09 -20.47 -4.55
CA LEU A 62 -10.25 -21.37 -4.54
C LEU A 62 -10.90 -21.28 -5.93
N GLY A 63 -10.49 -22.17 -6.84
CA GLY A 63 -10.83 -22.03 -8.26
C GLY A 63 -10.21 -20.76 -8.84
N ASP A 64 -11.05 -19.91 -9.40
CA ASP A 64 -10.61 -18.63 -10.02
C ASP A 64 -10.56 -17.46 -9.01
N LEU A 65 -11.01 -17.67 -7.77
CA LEU A 65 -10.94 -16.67 -6.70
C LEU A 65 -9.59 -16.76 -5.99
N SER A 66 -8.77 -15.74 -6.08
CA SER A 66 -7.57 -15.57 -5.24
C SER A 66 -7.91 -14.86 -3.94
N TYR A 67 -7.19 -15.19 -2.89
CA TYR A 67 -7.28 -14.53 -1.59
C TYR A 67 -5.89 -14.38 -0.96
N ASP A 68 -5.75 -13.36 -0.14
CA ASP A 68 -4.55 -13.10 0.66
C ASP A 68 -4.96 -12.46 1.99
N LEU A 69 -4.33 -12.89 3.07
CA LEU A 69 -4.40 -12.28 4.39
C LEU A 69 -2.98 -12.03 4.88
N SER A 70 -2.65 -10.79 5.16
CA SER A 70 -1.32 -10.41 5.60
C SER A 70 -1.32 -9.42 6.77
N TYR A 71 -0.20 -9.36 7.44
CA TYR A 71 0.15 -8.33 8.41
C TYR A 71 1.41 -7.63 7.89
N ILE A 72 1.43 -6.31 7.98
CA ILE A 72 2.55 -5.47 7.60
C ILE A 72 2.84 -4.46 8.71
N SER A 73 4.13 -4.22 8.95
CA SER A 73 4.64 -3.15 9.81
C SER A 73 5.47 -2.21 8.95
N TYR A 74 5.04 -0.96 8.85
CA TYR A 74 5.76 0.14 8.20
C TYR A 74 6.64 0.81 9.24
N ASN A 75 7.91 0.99 8.95
CA ASN A 75 8.89 1.47 9.91
C ASN A 75 9.76 2.57 9.30
N TYR A 76 9.85 3.69 10.01
CA TYR A 76 10.59 4.89 9.62
C TYR A 76 11.68 5.20 10.65
N PRO A 77 12.93 4.71 10.50
CA PRO A 77 13.98 4.80 11.52
C PRO A 77 14.31 6.21 12.02
N ASN A 78 14.07 7.22 11.20
CA ASN A 78 14.33 8.62 11.55
C ASN A 78 13.07 9.39 11.96
N ASP A 79 11.90 8.74 11.88
CA ASP A 79 10.59 9.30 12.21
C ASP A 79 9.67 8.21 12.76
N THR A 80 10.03 7.69 13.93
CA THR A 80 9.31 6.57 14.57
C THR A 80 7.89 6.93 15.02
N GLU A 81 7.49 8.21 14.96
CA GLU A 81 6.11 8.64 15.21
C GLU A 81 5.18 8.28 14.04
N SER A 82 5.76 8.07 12.84
CA SER A 82 5.03 7.63 11.64
C SER A 82 4.94 6.11 11.49
N ASP A 83 5.55 5.32 12.37
CA ASP A 83 5.46 3.86 12.33
C ASP A 83 4.00 3.42 12.49
N LEU A 84 3.56 2.49 11.65
CA LEU A 84 2.20 1.95 11.71
C LEU A 84 2.13 0.49 11.31
N GLN A 85 1.04 -0.17 11.66
CA GLN A 85 0.81 -1.57 11.31
C GLN A 85 -0.61 -1.77 10.78
N GLU A 86 -0.73 -2.71 9.84
CA GLU A 86 -2.02 -3.06 9.23
C GLU A 86 -2.18 -4.58 9.09
N VAL A 87 -3.43 -5.01 9.19
CA VAL A 87 -3.89 -6.30 8.67
C VAL A 87 -4.58 -6.06 7.33
N ILE A 88 -4.21 -6.80 6.32
CA ILE A 88 -4.73 -6.61 4.96
C ILE A 88 -5.44 -7.88 4.51
N LEU A 89 -6.66 -7.74 4.03
CA LEU A 89 -7.41 -8.80 3.36
C LEU A 89 -7.63 -8.42 1.90
N SER A 90 -7.16 -9.27 0.98
CA SER A 90 -7.29 -9.03 -0.47
C SER A 90 -8.00 -10.19 -1.15
N LEU A 91 -8.80 -9.86 -2.16
CA LEU A 91 -9.52 -10.80 -3.01
C LEU A 91 -9.32 -10.43 -4.48
N GLY A 92 -9.24 -11.44 -5.35
CA GLY A 92 -9.13 -11.24 -6.79
C GLY A 92 -9.96 -12.26 -7.57
N TYR A 93 -10.68 -11.80 -8.60
CA TYR A 93 -11.48 -12.67 -9.48
C TYR A 93 -11.66 -12.03 -10.85
N ALA A 94 -11.28 -12.75 -11.91
CA ALA A 94 -11.53 -12.36 -13.32
C ALA A 94 -11.09 -10.91 -13.67
N GLY A 95 -9.92 -10.48 -13.17
CA GLY A 95 -9.38 -9.13 -13.37
C GLY A 95 -9.86 -8.11 -12.33
N PHE A 96 -10.90 -8.40 -11.56
CA PHE A 96 -11.31 -7.58 -10.41
C PHE A 96 -10.43 -7.85 -9.20
N SER A 97 -10.22 -6.82 -8.41
CA SER A 97 -9.56 -6.88 -7.11
C SER A 97 -10.33 -6.07 -6.09
N ALA A 98 -10.30 -6.50 -4.83
CA ALA A 98 -10.78 -5.74 -3.69
C ALA A 98 -9.84 -5.99 -2.51
N ALA A 99 -9.55 -4.95 -1.74
CA ALA A 99 -8.78 -5.09 -0.51
C ALA A 99 -9.28 -4.16 0.59
N GLY A 100 -9.16 -4.65 1.84
CA GLY A 100 -9.34 -3.85 3.05
C GLY A 100 -8.04 -3.86 3.84
N TYR A 101 -7.59 -2.68 4.22
CA TYR A 101 -6.43 -2.42 5.07
C TYR A 101 -6.95 -1.92 6.40
N PHE A 102 -6.67 -2.62 7.46
CA PHE A 102 -7.20 -2.34 8.79
C PHE A 102 -6.03 -1.96 9.70
N GLY A 103 -6.03 -0.72 10.18
CA GLY A 103 -5.07 -0.27 11.16
C GLY A 103 -5.14 -1.11 12.43
N VAL A 104 -3.98 -1.51 12.94
CA VAL A 104 -3.86 -2.29 14.18
C VAL A 104 -2.67 -1.78 14.99
N GLY A 105 -2.76 -1.92 16.32
CA GLY A 105 -1.72 -1.38 17.20
C GLY A 105 -1.80 0.14 17.30
N ASP A 106 -0.65 0.75 17.54
CA ASP A 106 -0.54 2.19 17.74
C ASP A 106 0.27 2.83 16.62
N TYR A 107 -0.01 4.10 16.31
CA TYR A 107 0.91 4.95 15.57
C TYR A 107 2.12 5.29 16.44
N GLY A 108 3.32 5.15 15.87
CA GLY A 108 4.57 5.49 16.53
C GLY A 108 4.96 4.55 17.68
N HIS A 109 5.99 4.95 18.38
CA HIS A 109 6.50 4.23 19.54
C HIS A 109 6.66 5.17 20.74
N GLY A 110 6.31 4.70 21.93
CA GLY A 110 6.55 5.41 23.18
C GLY A 110 5.29 5.90 23.89
N SER A 111 5.43 6.93 24.71
CA SER A 111 4.35 7.43 25.58
C SER A 111 3.27 8.24 24.86
N ASP A 112 3.55 8.66 23.65
CA ASP A 112 2.68 9.55 22.86
C ASP A 112 2.02 8.80 21.70
N SER A 113 2.14 7.46 21.67
CA SER A 113 1.46 6.62 20.69
C SER A 113 -0.06 6.69 20.83
N THR A 114 -0.75 6.68 19.70
CA THR A 114 -2.23 6.69 19.63
C THR A 114 -2.72 5.45 18.91
N ASP A 115 -3.87 4.91 19.32
CA ASP A 115 -4.48 3.75 18.65
C ASP A 115 -4.65 4.03 17.15
N ASN A 116 -4.10 3.16 16.30
CA ASN A 116 -4.35 3.19 14.86
C ASN A 116 -5.71 2.54 14.55
N LYS A 117 -6.68 3.34 14.17
CA LYS A 117 -8.04 2.90 13.81
C LYS A 117 -8.40 3.21 12.37
N ASP A 118 -7.44 3.74 11.61
CA ASP A 118 -7.66 4.10 10.23
C ASP A 118 -7.81 2.86 9.37
N ASN A 119 -8.79 2.89 8.49
CA ASN A 119 -9.02 1.85 7.52
C ASN A 119 -8.93 2.42 6.11
N TYR A 120 -8.49 1.57 5.18
CA TYR A 120 -8.43 1.95 3.78
C TYR A 120 -8.96 0.82 2.91
N PHE A 121 -9.79 1.14 1.93
CA PHE A 121 -10.44 0.16 1.08
C PHE A 121 -10.15 0.44 -0.39
N THR A 122 -9.96 -0.63 -1.17
CA THR A 122 -9.77 -0.52 -2.61
C THR A 122 -10.65 -1.46 -3.39
N VAL A 123 -11.05 -1.01 -4.59
CA VAL A 123 -11.62 -1.86 -5.63
C VAL A 123 -10.90 -1.54 -6.93
N GLY A 124 -10.47 -2.55 -7.66
CA GLY A 124 -9.74 -2.38 -8.90
C GLY A 124 -10.22 -3.32 -10.01
N TYR A 125 -9.85 -2.98 -11.23
CA TYR A 125 -10.00 -3.84 -12.39
C TYR A 125 -8.78 -3.69 -13.32
N SER A 126 -8.28 -4.83 -13.79
CA SER A 126 -7.16 -4.87 -14.73
C SER A 126 -7.53 -5.70 -15.95
N TYR A 127 -7.22 -5.16 -17.12
CA TYR A 127 -7.41 -5.86 -18.38
C TYR A 127 -6.26 -5.52 -19.35
N ASP A 128 -5.59 -6.56 -19.86
CA ASP A 128 -4.41 -6.44 -20.70
C ASP A 128 -3.34 -5.55 -20.02
N LYS A 129 -3.07 -4.38 -20.58
CA LYS A 129 -2.07 -3.42 -20.07
C LYS A 129 -2.67 -2.30 -19.21
N TYR A 130 -3.97 -2.26 -19.06
CA TYR A 130 -4.68 -1.18 -18.38
C TYR A 130 -5.16 -1.60 -17.01
N SER A 131 -5.11 -0.69 -16.07
CA SER A 131 -5.71 -0.87 -14.76
C SER A 131 -6.41 0.40 -14.28
N VAL A 132 -7.44 0.21 -13.49
CA VAL A 132 -8.10 1.26 -12.72
C VAL A 132 -8.25 0.77 -11.29
N LEU A 133 -8.02 1.66 -10.34
CA LEU A 133 -8.25 1.41 -8.93
C LEU A 133 -8.96 2.63 -8.34
N VAL A 134 -9.94 2.35 -7.49
CA VAL A 134 -10.57 3.34 -6.62
C VAL A 134 -10.18 2.98 -5.19
N GLY A 135 -9.66 3.93 -4.46
CA GLY A 135 -9.30 3.77 -3.06
C GLY A 135 -9.97 4.84 -2.20
N THR A 136 -10.39 4.47 -1.00
CA THR A 136 -11.04 5.36 -0.05
C THR A 136 -10.57 5.10 1.37
N TRP A 137 -10.38 6.18 2.11
CA TRP A 137 -10.07 6.15 3.54
C TRP A 137 -11.33 6.22 4.39
N ASP A 138 -11.27 5.53 5.53
CA ASP A 138 -12.18 5.63 6.66
C ASP A 138 -11.32 5.81 7.92
N ARG A 139 -11.04 7.05 8.27
CA ARG A 139 -10.15 7.45 9.37
C ARG A 139 -10.93 7.83 10.61
N ASP A 140 -10.30 7.66 11.76
CA ASP A 140 -10.87 8.03 13.06
C ASP A 140 -11.03 9.57 13.19
N GLU A 141 -10.23 10.36 12.47
CA GLU A 141 -10.44 11.81 12.32
C GLU A 141 -11.41 12.10 11.18
N ASP A 142 -12.60 12.56 11.52
CA ASP A 142 -13.73 12.74 10.61
C ASP A 142 -13.43 13.64 9.38
N ASP A 143 -12.51 14.59 9.46
CA ASP A 143 -12.26 15.59 8.41
C ASP A 143 -11.05 15.25 7.50
N THR A 144 -10.55 14.01 7.52
CA THR A 144 -9.34 13.61 6.77
C THR A 144 -9.57 12.52 5.74
N ASN A 145 -10.82 12.11 5.52
CA ASN A 145 -11.15 11.08 4.55
C ASN A 145 -11.07 11.62 3.12
N TYR A 146 -10.65 10.79 2.22
CA TYR A 146 -10.69 11.08 0.79
C TYR A 146 -10.84 9.80 -0.04
N THR A 147 -11.30 10.00 -1.27
CA THR A 147 -11.38 8.97 -2.30
C THR A 147 -10.52 9.38 -3.49
N HIS A 148 -9.73 8.44 -4.01
CA HIS A 148 -8.89 8.67 -5.17
C HIS A 148 -9.14 7.64 -6.26
N VAL A 149 -8.73 7.96 -7.48
CA VAL A 149 -8.75 7.06 -8.62
C VAL A 149 -7.35 7.01 -9.23
N ASP A 150 -6.83 5.81 -9.41
CA ASP A 150 -5.58 5.56 -10.09
C ASP A 150 -5.85 4.93 -11.46
N LEU A 151 -5.13 5.40 -12.48
CA LEU A 151 -5.12 4.83 -13.80
C LEU A 151 -3.71 4.34 -14.13
N GLY A 152 -3.58 3.05 -14.43
CA GLY A 152 -2.31 2.42 -14.75
C GLY A 152 -2.21 1.98 -16.19
N TYR A 153 -1.00 2.05 -16.75
CA TYR A 153 -0.65 1.49 -18.06
C TYR A 153 0.72 0.80 -17.99
N ALA A 154 0.74 -0.51 -18.24
CA ALA A 154 1.97 -1.29 -18.32
C ALA A 154 2.52 -1.24 -19.75
N LEU A 155 3.57 -0.46 -19.99
CA LEU A 155 4.21 -0.39 -21.31
C LEU A 155 4.97 -1.67 -21.64
N THR A 156 5.71 -2.19 -20.66
CA THR A 156 6.42 -3.48 -20.67
C THR A 156 6.27 -4.16 -19.32
N ASP A 157 6.83 -5.37 -19.17
CA ASP A 157 6.86 -6.10 -17.88
C ASP A 157 7.61 -5.34 -16.77
N ASN A 158 8.46 -4.37 -17.14
CA ASN A 158 9.32 -3.63 -16.21
C ASN A 158 9.12 -2.10 -16.25
N LEU A 159 8.20 -1.61 -17.09
CA LEU A 159 7.92 -0.18 -17.19
C LEU A 159 6.42 0.08 -17.22
N SER A 160 5.95 0.82 -16.25
CA SER A 160 4.56 1.25 -16.14
C SER A 160 4.43 2.74 -15.85
N PHE A 161 3.25 3.26 -16.14
CA PHE A 161 2.83 4.61 -15.81
C PHE A 161 1.58 4.52 -14.93
N THR A 162 1.54 5.34 -13.89
CA THR A 162 0.36 5.50 -13.04
C THR A 162 0.07 6.98 -12.88
N GLY A 163 -1.18 7.35 -13.12
CA GLY A 163 -1.70 8.67 -12.78
C GLY A 163 -2.75 8.52 -11.68
N SER A 164 -2.69 9.35 -10.67
CA SER A 164 -3.62 9.36 -9.55
C SER A 164 -4.32 10.71 -9.43
N LYS A 165 -5.56 10.68 -8.95
CA LYS A 165 -6.32 11.89 -8.65
C LYS A 165 -7.26 11.65 -7.47
N ILE A 166 -7.22 12.53 -6.48
CA ILE A 166 -8.24 12.64 -5.45
C ILE A 166 -9.49 13.22 -6.12
N VAL A 167 -10.63 12.53 -5.99
CA VAL A 167 -11.90 12.88 -6.63
C VAL A 167 -12.96 13.33 -5.64
N ASP A 168 -12.78 13.00 -4.37
CA ASP A 168 -13.63 13.41 -3.25
C ASP A 168 -12.77 13.51 -2.00
N ALA A 169 -12.93 14.56 -1.22
CA ALA A 169 -12.14 14.83 -0.02
C ALA A 169 -12.94 15.62 0.99
N ASP A 170 -12.79 15.28 2.26
CA ASP A 170 -13.30 16.11 3.35
C ASP A 170 -12.46 17.41 3.47
N ASP A 171 -13.03 18.46 4.06
CA ASP A 171 -12.43 19.82 4.08
C ASP A 171 -11.00 19.88 4.67
N GLY A 172 -10.59 18.90 5.47
CA GLY A 172 -9.26 18.79 6.07
C GLY A 172 -8.22 18.03 5.24
N SER A 173 -8.62 17.38 4.15
CA SER A 173 -7.76 16.49 3.34
C SER A 173 -7.23 17.13 2.05
N GLU A 174 -7.51 18.41 1.82
CA GLU A 174 -6.91 19.18 0.72
C GLU A 174 -5.46 19.58 1.08
N GLY A 175 -4.50 18.74 0.65
CA GLY A 175 -3.07 18.96 0.80
C GLY A 175 -2.36 19.12 -0.53
#